data_36375eb2142f26d97b3bc610b09ad99e
#
_entry.id   36375eb2142f26d97b3bc610b09ad99e
#
_cell.length_a   1.000
_cell.length_b   1.000
_cell.length_c   1.000
_cell.angle_alpha   90.00
_cell.angle_beta   90.00
_cell.angle_gamma   90.00
#
_symmetry.space_group_name_H-M   'P 1'
#
loop_
_entity.id
_entity.type
_entity.pdbx_description
1 polymer ?
#
loop_
_entity_poly.entity_id
_entity_poly.type
_entity_poly.pdbx_seq_one_letter_code
_entity_poly.pdbx_strand_id
1 'polypeptide(L)'
;MPKRTDIESILIIGAGPIIIGQACEFDYSGTQAIRALKEEGYRVVLVNSNPATIMTDPDLADATYIEPLSREYLELVIKKEKPDAILPTVGGQTGLNLALELHTTGFLQANKVHLIGAQADAIEKAEDREKFKIEMDKVGIDTAKGGFVNNYQDAKKLSNTINFPVIIRPSFTMGGTGGSIAYNKEEYQRLVEKGLSSSPIKEVLIEESLIGWKEFELEVIRDKADNVIIVCSIENIDPMGVHTGDSVTVAPAITLSDKEYQLMRNWSKLCLRTIGVETGGSNVQFAVNPDTGRCIIIEMNPRVSRSS
;
A
#
# COMPACT_ATOMS: atom_id res chain seq x y z
N MET A 1 -5.40 -19.33 12.40
CA MET A 1 -6.54 -18.51 12.90
C MET A 1 -7.81 -19.30 12.69
N PRO A 2 -8.72 -19.41 13.66
CA PRO A 2 -9.98 -20.12 13.46
C PRO A 2 -10.86 -19.33 12.46
N LYS A 3 -11.67 -20.07 11.67
CA LYS A 3 -12.69 -19.52 10.81
C LYS A 3 -13.64 -18.59 11.58
N ARG A 4 -13.98 -17.44 11.02
CA ARG A 4 -15.04 -16.57 11.55
C ARG A 4 -16.40 -17.19 11.27
N THR A 5 -17.20 -17.36 12.32
CA THR A 5 -18.55 -17.94 12.24
C THR A 5 -19.67 -16.88 12.17
N ASP A 6 -19.31 -15.62 12.28
CA ASP A 6 -20.19 -14.46 12.19
C ASP A 6 -20.29 -13.89 10.76
N ILE A 7 -19.61 -14.48 9.80
CA ILE A 7 -19.59 -14.14 8.38
C ILE A 7 -19.91 -15.40 7.56
N GLU A 8 -20.81 -15.31 6.61
CA GLU A 8 -21.18 -16.38 5.69
C GLU A 8 -20.85 -16.03 4.24
N SER A 9 -20.87 -14.73 3.89
CA SER A 9 -20.67 -14.24 2.53
C SER A 9 -19.68 -13.07 2.48
N ILE A 10 -18.79 -13.11 1.48
CA ILE A 10 -17.71 -12.14 1.32
C ILE A 10 -17.71 -11.62 -0.12
N LEU A 11 -17.70 -10.30 -0.27
CA LEU A 11 -17.51 -9.64 -1.55
C LEU A 11 -16.02 -9.28 -1.72
N ILE A 12 -15.45 -9.69 -2.85
CA ILE A 12 -14.09 -9.32 -3.25
C ILE A 12 -14.19 -8.24 -4.33
N ILE A 13 -13.41 -7.17 -4.15
CA ILE A 13 -13.23 -6.13 -5.16
C ILE A 13 -11.95 -6.46 -5.93
N GLY A 14 -12.05 -6.65 -7.24
CA GLY A 14 -10.91 -6.88 -8.12
C GLY A 14 -10.14 -5.59 -8.42
N ALA A 15 -9.02 -5.73 -9.13
CA ALA A 15 -8.13 -4.61 -9.45
C ALA A 15 -8.50 -3.85 -10.73
N GLY A 16 -9.47 -4.34 -11.49
CA GLY A 16 -9.83 -3.77 -12.80
C GLY A 16 -8.89 -4.20 -13.91
N PRO A 17 -8.60 -3.31 -14.87
CA PRO A 17 -7.70 -3.61 -15.98
C PRO A 17 -6.27 -3.88 -15.47
N ILE A 18 -5.59 -4.83 -16.12
CA ILE A 18 -4.18 -5.07 -15.86
C ILE A 18 -3.38 -3.90 -16.40
N ILE A 19 -2.71 -3.17 -15.49
CA ILE A 19 -1.84 -2.05 -15.83
C ILE A 19 -0.39 -2.54 -15.82
N ILE A 20 0.41 -2.12 -16.79
CA ILE A 20 1.85 -2.43 -16.85
C ILE A 20 2.51 -1.95 -15.55
N GLY A 21 3.30 -2.82 -14.90
CA GLY A 21 3.92 -2.56 -13.60
C GLY A 21 3.10 -3.01 -12.37
N GLN A 22 1.78 -3.25 -12.53
CA GLN A 22 0.91 -3.87 -11.51
C GLN A 22 0.33 -5.21 -11.99
N ALA A 23 0.53 -5.51 -13.20
CA ALA A 23 0.20 -6.69 -14.01
C ALA A 23 -0.74 -7.73 -13.40
N CYS A 24 -0.21 -8.98 -13.29
CA CYS A 24 -1.00 -10.15 -12.86
C CYS A 24 -1.07 -10.32 -11.34
N GLU A 25 -0.41 -9.47 -10.58
CA GLU A 25 -0.26 -9.56 -9.13
C GLU A 25 -1.61 -9.72 -8.43
N PHE A 26 -2.51 -8.79 -8.68
CA PHE A 26 -3.82 -8.79 -8.02
C PHE A 26 -4.80 -9.78 -8.62
N ASP A 27 -4.65 -10.16 -9.88
CA ASP A 27 -5.45 -11.22 -10.47
C ASP A 27 -5.13 -12.58 -9.82
N TYR A 28 -3.84 -12.88 -9.66
CA TYR A 28 -3.41 -14.09 -8.96
C TYR A 28 -3.83 -14.08 -7.49
N SER A 29 -3.54 -13.01 -6.76
CA SER A 29 -3.88 -12.88 -5.34
C SER A 29 -5.38 -12.95 -5.09
N GLY A 30 -6.18 -12.31 -5.93
CA GLY A 30 -7.64 -12.38 -5.89
C GLY A 30 -8.16 -13.78 -6.17
N THR A 31 -7.58 -14.48 -7.14
CA THR A 31 -7.90 -15.88 -7.44
C THR A 31 -7.62 -16.79 -6.25
N GLN A 32 -6.44 -16.64 -5.62
CA GLN A 32 -6.08 -17.44 -4.44
C GLN A 32 -7.00 -17.11 -3.25
N ALA A 33 -7.35 -15.84 -3.05
CA ALA A 33 -8.29 -15.45 -2.01
C ALA A 33 -9.68 -16.08 -2.22
N ILE A 34 -10.20 -16.09 -3.46
CA ILE A 34 -11.48 -16.74 -3.79
C ILE A 34 -11.41 -18.23 -3.42
N ARG A 35 -10.36 -18.93 -3.85
CA ARG A 35 -10.18 -20.35 -3.57
C ARG A 35 -10.11 -20.64 -2.06
N ALA A 36 -9.26 -19.93 -1.34
CA ALA A 36 -9.10 -20.10 0.10
C ALA A 36 -10.39 -19.84 0.87
N LEU A 37 -11.13 -18.79 0.51
CA LEU A 37 -12.41 -18.47 1.15
C LEU A 37 -13.48 -19.53 0.86
N LYS A 38 -13.52 -20.07 -0.36
CA LYS A 38 -14.44 -21.17 -0.70
C LYS A 38 -14.06 -22.46 -0.01
N GLU A 39 -12.78 -22.78 0.11
CA GLU A 39 -12.31 -23.96 0.89
C GLU A 39 -12.70 -23.85 2.37
N GLU A 40 -12.69 -22.64 2.93
CA GLU A 40 -13.20 -22.35 4.28
C GLU A 40 -14.75 -22.36 4.35
N GLY A 41 -15.44 -22.51 3.23
CA GLY A 41 -16.90 -22.62 3.14
C GLY A 41 -17.64 -21.28 3.23
N TYR A 42 -17.01 -20.18 2.81
CA TYR A 42 -17.70 -18.90 2.60
C TYR A 42 -18.33 -18.83 1.20
N ARG A 43 -19.45 -18.15 1.10
CA ARG A 43 -19.98 -17.72 -0.20
C ARG A 43 -19.19 -16.52 -0.69
N VAL A 44 -18.63 -16.60 -1.90
CA VAL A 44 -17.77 -15.56 -2.47
C VAL A 44 -18.44 -14.86 -3.64
N VAL A 45 -18.56 -13.55 -3.56
CA VAL A 45 -19.01 -12.67 -4.63
C VAL A 45 -17.81 -11.88 -5.14
N LEU A 46 -17.62 -11.83 -6.45
CA LEU A 46 -16.56 -11.06 -7.10
C LEU A 46 -17.15 -9.92 -7.92
N VAL A 47 -16.55 -8.73 -7.81
CA VAL A 47 -16.75 -7.62 -8.74
C VAL A 47 -15.42 -7.24 -9.37
N ASN A 48 -15.31 -7.31 -10.69
CA ASN A 48 -14.14 -6.88 -11.44
C ASN A 48 -14.56 -6.36 -12.81
N SER A 49 -13.91 -5.32 -13.31
CA SER A 49 -14.25 -4.73 -14.61
C SER A 49 -13.58 -5.42 -15.81
N ASN A 50 -12.59 -6.28 -15.57
CA ASN A 50 -11.88 -6.98 -16.62
C ASN A 50 -12.38 -8.43 -16.74
N PRO A 51 -13.05 -8.81 -17.87
CA PRO A 51 -13.53 -10.16 -18.08
C PRO A 51 -12.43 -11.17 -18.44
N ALA A 52 -11.23 -10.70 -18.77
CA ALA A 52 -10.12 -11.53 -19.26
C ALA A 52 -9.09 -11.86 -18.17
N THR A 53 -9.52 -11.90 -16.90
CA THR A 53 -8.66 -12.25 -15.76
C THR A 53 -8.98 -13.65 -15.26
N ILE A 54 -8.02 -14.29 -14.58
CA ILE A 54 -8.24 -15.63 -13.98
C ILE A 54 -9.35 -15.56 -12.93
N MET A 55 -9.34 -14.49 -12.08
CA MET A 55 -10.32 -14.36 -11.01
C MET A 55 -11.77 -14.26 -11.51
N THR A 56 -11.98 -13.82 -12.75
CA THR A 56 -13.33 -13.70 -13.35
C THR A 56 -13.80 -14.98 -14.06
N ASP A 57 -13.03 -16.06 -13.97
CA ASP A 57 -13.49 -17.38 -14.42
C ASP A 57 -14.80 -17.73 -13.71
N PRO A 58 -15.86 -18.10 -14.47
CA PRO A 58 -17.19 -18.39 -13.92
C PRO A 58 -17.22 -19.50 -12.87
N ASP A 59 -16.24 -20.41 -12.89
CA ASP A 59 -16.17 -21.56 -11.98
C ASP A 59 -15.51 -21.21 -10.63
N LEU A 60 -14.94 -20.01 -10.49
CA LEU A 60 -14.22 -19.62 -9.28
C LEU A 60 -15.14 -19.06 -8.18
N ALA A 61 -15.74 -17.91 -8.37
CA ALA A 61 -16.62 -17.31 -7.39
C ALA A 61 -18.06 -17.86 -7.51
N ASP A 62 -18.85 -17.76 -6.43
CA ASP A 62 -20.27 -18.18 -6.45
C ASP A 62 -21.14 -17.20 -7.22
N ALA A 63 -20.70 -15.93 -7.34
CA ALA A 63 -21.30 -14.94 -8.23
C ALA A 63 -20.20 -13.99 -8.72
N THR A 64 -20.13 -13.77 -10.04
CA THR A 64 -19.16 -12.88 -10.68
C THR A 64 -19.88 -11.76 -11.40
N TYR A 65 -19.50 -10.52 -11.09
CA TYR A 65 -20.00 -9.29 -11.70
C TYR A 65 -18.89 -8.65 -12.52
N ILE A 66 -19.08 -8.61 -13.84
CA ILE A 66 -18.20 -7.89 -14.77
C ILE A 66 -18.80 -6.49 -14.95
N GLU A 67 -18.45 -5.60 -14.03
CA GLU A 67 -19.02 -4.25 -13.95
C GLU A 67 -17.92 -3.23 -13.72
N PRO A 68 -18.16 -1.96 -14.08
CA PRO A 68 -17.22 -0.89 -13.74
C PRO A 68 -16.91 -0.85 -12.24
N LEU A 69 -15.62 -0.70 -11.90
CA LEU A 69 -15.20 -0.54 -10.52
C LEU A 69 -15.44 0.91 -10.08
N SER A 70 -16.70 1.23 -9.80
CA SER A 70 -17.11 2.50 -9.22
C SER A 70 -18.04 2.28 -8.03
N ARG A 71 -18.16 3.30 -7.19
CA ARG A 71 -19.02 3.25 -6.02
C ARG A 71 -20.46 2.86 -6.38
N GLU A 72 -21.02 3.47 -7.42
CA GLU A 72 -22.42 3.26 -7.83
C GLU A 72 -22.71 1.81 -8.16
N TYR A 73 -21.81 1.16 -8.92
CA TYR A 73 -21.99 -0.26 -9.28
C TYR A 73 -21.77 -1.18 -8.07
N LEU A 74 -20.78 -0.88 -7.22
CA LEU A 74 -20.57 -1.65 -5.99
C LEU A 74 -21.78 -1.54 -5.05
N GLU A 75 -22.38 -0.36 -4.91
CA GLU A 75 -23.60 -0.19 -4.12
C GLU A 75 -24.76 -1.05 -4.65
N LEU A 76 -24.93 -1.16 -5.98
CA LEU A 76 -25.95 -2.01 -6.60
C LEU A 76 -25.69 -3.49 -6.29
N VAL A 77 -24.45 -3.95 -6.47
CA VAL A 77 -24.08 -5.33 -6.18
C VAL A 77 -24.25 -5.66 -4.69
N ILE A 78 -23.81 -4.79 -3.80
CA ILE A 78 -23.94 -4.98 -2.34
C ILE A 78 -25.44 -5.06 -1.93
N LYS A 79 -26.30 -4.19 -2.46
CA LYS A 79 -27.75 -4.23 -2.20
C LYS A 79 -28.40 -5.52 -2.68
N LYS A 80 -27.92 -6.07 -3.82
CA LYS A 80 -28.42 -7.32 -4.42
C LYS A 80 -27.93 -8.55 -3.67
N GLU A 81 -26.63 -8.64 -3.43
CA GLU A 81 -25.98 -9.83 -2.88
C GLU A 81 -25.97 -9.88 -1.34
N LYS A 82 -26.05 -8.71 -0.70
CA LYS A 82 -26.04 -8.51 0.76
C LYS A 82 -24.90 -9.26 1.46
N PRO A 83 -23.65 -9.04 1.04
CA PRO A 83 -22.52 -9.72 1.66
C PRO A 83 -22.36 -9.25 3.12
N ASP A 84 -21.88 -10.12 4.00
CA ASP A 84 -21.56 -9.77 5.39
C ASP A 84 -20.27 -8.94 5.48
N ALA A 85 -19.35 -9.19 4.54
CA ALA A 85 -18.07 -8.51 4.53
C ALA A 85 -17.56 -8.20 3.13
N ILE A 86 -16.63 -7.23 3.06
CA ILE A 86 -15.85 -6.89 1.85
C ILE A 86 -14.37 -7.12 2.13
N LEU A 87 -13.70 -7.79 1.20
CA LEU A 87 -12.24 -7.95 1.17
C LEU A 87 -11.65 -7.08 0.05
N PRO A 88 -11.14 -5.88 0.35
CA PRO A 88 -10.59 -4.97 -0.66
C PRO A 88 -9.11 -5.20 -0.92
N THR A 89 -8.40 -5.91 -0.04
CA THR A 89 -6.93 -5.96 0.02
C THR A 89 -6.28 -6.81 -1.08
N VAL A 90 -7.07 -7.44 -1.92
CA VAL A 90 -6.63 -8.21 -3.10
C VAL A 90 -6.96 -7.50 -4.42
N GLY A 91 -7.54 -6.30 -4.36
CA GLY A 91 -7.91 -5.48 -5.52
C GLY A 91 -6.96 -4.31 -5.80
N GLY A 92 -5.76 -4.33 -5.23
CA GLY A 92 -4.79 -3.23 -5.36
C GLY A 92 -5.32 -1.90 -4.81
N GLN A 93 -4.75 -0.81 -5.28
CA GLN A 93 -5.16 0.53 -4.86
C GLN A 93 -6.63 0.84 -5.20
N THR A 94 -7.12 0.31 -6.32
CA THR A 94 -8.52 0.48 -6.73
C THR A 94 -9.46 -0.09 -5.68
N GLY A 95 -9.21 -1.31 -5.20
CA GLY A 95 -10.02 -1.97 -4.18
C GLY A 95 -10.02 -1.19 -2.85
N LEU A 96 -8.84 -0.72 -2.41
CA LEU A 96 -8.70 0.06 -1.18
C LEU A 96 -9.44 1.40 -1.26
N ASN A 97 -9.27 2.15 -2.35
CA ASN A 97 -9.92 3.44 -2.54
C ASN A 97 -11.46 3.32 -2.55
N LEU A 98 -12.00 2.32 -3.26
CA LEU A 98 -13.43 2.08 -3.31
C LEU A 98 -14.00 1.65 -1.95
N ALA A 99 -13.27 0.82 -1.20
CA ALA A 99 -13.68 0.43 0.14
C ALA A 99 -13.71 1.63 1.10
N LEU A 100 -12.71 2.52 1.00
CA LEU A 100 -12.66 3.74 1.78
C LEU A 100 -13.80 4.70 1.41
N GLU A 101 -14.11 4.85 0.14
CA GLU A 101 -15.23 5.67 -0.36
C GLU A 101 -16.57 5.15 0.15
N LEU A 102 -16.83 3.85 0.04
CA LEU A 102 -18.03 3.20 0.57
C LEU A 102 -18.16 3.35 2.09
N HIS A 103 -17.03 3.31 2.81
CA HIS A 103 -17.01 3.52 4.27
C HIS A 103 -17.33 4.98 4.61
N THR A 104 -16.65 5.94 3.98
CA THR A 104 -16.77 7.38 4.27
C THR A 104 -18.18 7.91 4.00
N THR A 105 -18.87 7.37 2.98
CA THR A 105 -20.27 7.72 2.70
C THR A 105 -21.26 7.12 3.70
N GLY A 106 -20.81 6.28 4.63
CA GLY A 106 -21.67 5.56 5.59
C GLY A 106 -22.44 4.41 4.98
N PHE A 107 -22.21 4.09 3.70
CA PHE A 107 -22.96 3.06 2.98
C PHE A 107 -22.73 1.66 3.58
N LEU A 108 -21.51 1.32 3.93
CA LEU A 108 -21.20 0.01 4.55
C LEU A 108 -21.94 -0.16 5.89
N GLN A 109 -21.92 0.86 6.73
CA GLN A 109 -22.60 0.84 8.03
C GLN A 109 -24.13 0.69 7.86
N ALA A 110 -24.72 1.45 6.93
CA ALA A 110 -26.16 1.39 6.65
C ALA A 110 -26.61 0.01 6.16
N ASN A 111 -25.74 -0.72 5.46
CA ASN A 111 -26.02 -2.07 4.94
C ASN A 111 -25.47 -3.19 5.83
N LYS A 112 -24.85 -2.86 7.00
CA LYS A 112 -24.24 -3.82 7.94
C LYS A 112 -23.13 -4.67 7.33
N VAL A 113 -22.34 -4.09 6.43
CA VAL A 113 -21.23 -4.76 5.75
C VAL A 113 -19.93 -4.40 6.44
N HIS A 114 -19.12 -5.40 6.78
CA HIS A 114 -17.84 -5.21 7.47
C HIS A 114 -16.66 -5.18 6.48
N LEU A 115 -15.67 -4.33 6.74
CA LEU A 115 -14.37 -4.45 6.07
C LEU A 115 -13.54 -5.54 6.75
N ILE A 116 -12.94 -6.42 5.95
CA ILE A 116 -11.97 -7.43 6.40
C ILE A 116 -10.65 -7.27 5.64
N GLY A 117 -9.56 -7.78 6.21
CA GLY A 117 -8.21 -7.56 5.69
C GLY A 117 -7.60 -6.28 6.24
N ALA A 118 -8.18 -5.12 5.98
CA ALA A 118 -7.78 -3.84 6.58
C ALA A 118 -9.01 -2.98 6.89
N GLN A 119 -8.98 -2.29 8.01
CA GLN A 119 -10.01 -1.33 8.41
C GLN A 119 -9.78 0.03 7.72
N ALA A 120 -10.82 0.85 7.61
CA ALA A 120 -10.75 2.12 6.89
C ALA A 120 -9.70 3.08 7.48
N ASP A 121 -9.60 3.18 8.79
CA ASP A 121 -8.60 4.03 9.46
C ASP A 121 -7.17 3.53 9.25
N ALA A 122 -6.97 2.22 9.19
CA ALA A 122 -5.67 1.63 8.87
C ALA A 122 -5.27 1.91 7.42
N ILE A 123 -6.22 1.79 6.48
CA ILE A 123 -5.99 2.14 5.07
C ILE A 123 -5.60 3.62 4.95
N GLU A 124 -6.36 4.52 5.59
CA GLU A 124 -6.11 5.96 5.53
C GLU A 124 -4.73 6.33 6.11
N LYS A 125 -4.35 5.76 7.26
CA LYS A 125 -3.03 6.00 7.86
C LYS A 125 -1.87 5.45 7.05
N ALA A 126 -2.07 4.32 6.39
CA ALA A 126 -1.03 3.69 5.59
C ALA A 126 -0.81 4.39 4.24
N GLU A 127 -1.88 4.82 3.60
CA GLU A 127 -1.84 5.42 2.26
C GLU A 127 -1.50 6.92 2.27
N ASP A 128 -1.82 7.61 3.36
CA ASP A 128 -1.45 9.02 3.55
C ASP A 128 -0.02 9.12 4.08
N ARG A 129 0.90 9.60 3.25
CA ARG A 129 2.33 9.69 3.58
C ARG A 129 2.63 10.54 4.81
N GLU A 130 1.88 11.62 5.01
CA GLU A 130 2.05 12.48 6.18
C GLU A 130 1.60 11.77 7.44
N LYS A 131 0.43 11.16 7.41
CA LYS A 131 -0.08 10.37 8.53
C LYS A 131 0.82 9.19 8.84
N PHE A 132 1.27 8.46 7.82
CA PHE A 132 2.21 7.36 8.00
C PHE A 132 3.49 7.81 8.68
N LYS A 133 4.12 8.89 8.19
CA LYS A 133 5.33 9.45 8.79
C LYS A 133 5.12 9.85 10.26
N ILE A 134 4.02 10.55 10.57
CA ILE A 134 3.67 10.95 11.94
C ILE A 134 3.53 9.70 12.84
N GLU A 135 2.88 8.65 12.36
CA GLU A 135 2.72 7.41 13.13
C GLU A 135 4.06 6.69 13.35
N MET A 136 4.94 6.67 12.36
CA MET A 136 6.29 6.07 12.50
C MET A 136 7.16 6.87 13.46
N ASP A 137 7.14 8.19 13.37
CA ASP A 137 7.88 9.08 14.27
C ASP A 137 7.46 8.90 15.75
N LYS A 138 6.15 8.70 16.04
CA LYS A 138 5.65 8.44 17.41
C LYS A 138 6.26 7.20 18.06
N VAL A 139 6.59 6.20 17.26
CA VAL A 139 7.13 4.92 17.74
C VAL A 139 8.63 4.76 17.51
N GLY A 140 9.29 5.82 17.04
CA GLY A 140 10.75 5.85 16.86
C GLY A 140 11.27 5.00 15.69
N ILE A 141 10.44 4.77 14.67
CA ILE A 141 10.87 4.14 13.42
C ILE A 141 11.39 5.23 12.49
N ASP A 142 12.62 5.08 12.01
CA ASP A 142 13.27 6.05 11.11
C ASP A 142 12.62 6.02 9.71
N THR A 143 12.33 7.20 9.18
CA THR A 143 11.77 7.43 7.84
C THR A 143 12.70 8.34 7.03
N ALA A 144 12.41 8.56 5.75
CA ALA A 144 13.15 9.53 4.96
C ALA A 144 13.06 10.93 5.60
N LYS A 145 14.21 11.60 5.73
CA LYS A 145 14.27 12.97 6.26
C LYS A 145 13.63 13.92 5.29
N GLY A 146 12.68 14.71 5.75
CA GLY A 146 11.96 15.63 4.90
C GLY A 146 10.69 16.14 5.53
N GLY A 147 9.87 16.82 4.73
CA GLY A 147 8.59 17.35 5.19
C GLY A 147 7.79 18.00 4.09
N PHE A 148 6.54 18.31 4.41
CA PHE A 148 5.62 19.01 3.54
C PHE A 148 5.83 20.52 3.65
N VAL A 149 5.78 21.20 2.53
CA VAL A 149 5.91 22.67 2.47
C VAL A 149 4.93 23.25 1.45
N ASN A 150 4.38 24.42 1.76
CA ASN A 150 3.39 25.12 0.94
C ASN A 150 3.94 26.40 0.32
N ASN A 151 5.20 26.72 0.58
CA ASN A 151 5.89 27.87 0.04
C ASN A 151 7.40 27.66 -0.01
N TYR A 152 8.09 28.46 -0.82
CA TYR A 152 9.53 28.35 -0.99
C TYR A 152 10.33 28.74 0.28
N GLN A 153 9.82 29.63 1.13
CA GLN A 153 10.57 30.04 2.34
C GLN A 153 10.72 28.89 3.33
N ASP A 154 9.67 28.06 3.50
CA ASP A 154 9.73 26.89 4.32
C ASP A 154 10.56 25.78 3.67
N ALA A 155 10.46 25.61 2.34
CA ALA A 155 11.36 24.74 1.59
C ALA A 155 12.83 25.11 1.79
N LYS A 156 13.17 26.40 1.77
CA LYS A 156 14.53 26.89 2.01
C LYS A 156 15.03 26.57 3.41
N LYS A 157 14.18 26.67 4.43
CA LYS A 157 14.55 26.24 5.80
C LYS A 157 14.83 24.73 5.83
N LEU A 158 13.95 23.93 5.22
CA LEU A 158 14.09 22.49 5.17
C LEU A 158 15.37 22.04 4.45
N SER A 159 15.78 22.73 3.38
CA SER A 159 17.02 22.43 2.64
C SER A 159 18.32 22.58 3.47
N ASN A 160 18.24 23.20 4.65
CA ASN A 160 19.39 23.26 5.57
C ASN A 160 19.50 22.04 6.49
N THR A 161 18.45 21.20 6.53
CA THR A 161 18.38 20.01 7.41
C THR A 161 18.53 18.69 6.65
N ILE A 162 18.43 18.73 5.31
CA ILE A 162 18.58 17.56 4.43
C ILE A 162 19.73 17.79 3.45
N ASN A 163 20.43 16.69 3.13
CA ASN A 163 21.51 16.73 2.14
C ASN A 163 20.96 16.51 0.72
N PHE A 164 21.62 17.12 -0.25
CA PHE A 164 21.36 16.84 -1.67
C PHE A 164 21.98 15.48 -2.07
N PRO A 165 21.38 14.77 -3.04
CA PRO A 165 20.15 15.11 -3.76
C PRO A 165 18.88 14.98 -2.91
N VAL A 166 17.84 15.74 -3.26
CA VAL A 166 16.53 15.68 -2.63
C VAL A 166 15.44 15.38 -3.68
N ILE A 167 14.40 14.67 -3.26
CA ILE A 167 13.22 14.40 -4.07
C ILE A 167 12.15 15.43 -3.71
N ILE A 168 11.50 15.97 -4.74
CA ILE A 168 10.40 16.94 -4.62
C ILE A 168 9.18 16.30 -5.28
N ARG A 169 8.11 16.07 -4.52
CA ARG A 169 6.88 15.44 -4.99
C ARG A 169 5.69 16.36 -4.74
N PRO A 170 5.03 16.88 -5.78
CA PRO A 170 3.79 17.61 -5.60
C PRO A 170 2.70 16.73 -4.99
N SER A 171 1.96 17.27 -4.03
CA SER A 171 0.82 16.57 -3.42
C SER A 171 -0.37 16.53 -4.39
N PHE A 172 -1.14 15.44 -4.35
CA PHE A 172 -2.36 15.23 -5.14
C PHE A 172 -2.17 15.30 -6.66
N THR A 173 -1.03 14.86 -7.18
CA THR A 173 -0.81 14.67 -8.62
C THR A 173 -1.00 13.20 -9.01
N MET A 174 -1.63 12.97 -10.17
CA MET A 174 -1.86 11.62 -10.67
C MET A 174 -0.57 10.97 -11.19
N GLY A 175 -0.34 9.71 -10.82
CA GLY A 175 0.75 8.88 -11.37
C GLY A 175 2.17 9.41 -11.09
N GLY A 176 2.38 10.13 -9.97
CA GLY A 176 3.69 10.71 -9.66
C GLY A 176 4.12 11.86 -10.59
N THR A 177 3.18 12.38 -11.39
CA THR A 177 3.42 13.49 -12.33
C THR A 177 3.97 14.72 -11.61
N GLY A 178 5.05 15.28 -12.11
CA GLY A 178 5.68 16.48 -11.55
C GLY A 178 6.73 16.21 -10.47
N GLY A 179 6.96 14.94 -10.10
CA GLY A 179 8.08 14.55 -9.26
C GLY A 179 9.42 14.97 -9.90
N SER A 180 10.36 15.44 -9.09
CA SER A 180 11.66 15.95 -9.56
C SER A 180 12.75 15.65 -8.54
N ILE A 181 13.98 15.55 -8.99
CA ILE A 181 15.16 15.41 -8.13
C ILE A 181 16.02 16.65 -8.30
N ALA A 182 16.34 17.29 -7.18
CA ALA A 182 17.29 18.39 -7.15
C ALA A 182 18.63 17.90 -6.64
N TYR A 183 19.68 18.11 -7.41
CA TYR A 183 21.06 17.71 -7.05
C TYR A 183 21.83 18.81 -6.35
N ASN A 184 21.36 20.06 -6.45
CA ASN A 184 22.02 21.23 -5.87
C ASN A 184 21.00 22.33 -5.52
N LYS A 185 21.46 23.38 -4.84
CA LYS A 185 20.60 24.49 -4.41
C LYS A 185 20.01 25.32 -5.54
N GLU A 186 20.67 25.38 -6.68
CA GLU A 186 20.22 26.17 -7.84
C GLU A 186 19.01 25.48 -8.51
N GLU A 187 19.11 24.18 -8.69
CA GLU A 187 17.98 23.36 -9.19
C GLU A 187 16.81 23.33 -8.21
N TYR A 188 17.14 23.26 -6.89
CA TYR A 188 16.16 23.13 -5.84
C TYR A 188 15.07 24.21 -5.87
N GLN A 189 15.45 25.47 -5.94
CA GLN A 189 14.48 26.57 -5.97
C GLN A 189 13.50 26.42 -7.12
N ARG A 190 14.02 26.27 -8.34
CA ARG A 190 13.23 26.14 -9.56
C ARG A 190 12.27 24.95 -9.50
N LEU A 191 12.76 23.78 -8.98
CA LEU A 191 11.97 22.56 -8.92
C LEU A 191 10.91 22.61 -7.82
N VAL A 192 11.18 23.24 -6.68
CA VAL A 192 10.17 23.49 -5.64
C VAL A 192 9.05 24.39 -6.15
N GLU A 193 9.39 25.53 -6.78
CA GLU A 193 8.41 26.44 -7.34
C GLU A 193 7.53 25.78 -8.42
N LYS A 194 8.16 24.96 -9.28
CA LYS A 194 7.45 24.13 -10.26
C LYS A 194 6.52 23.12 -9.58
N GLY A 195 7.00 22.42 -8.54
CA GLY A 195 6.21 21.47 -7.79
C GLY A 195 4.99 22.10 -7.11
N LEU A 196 5.20 23.25 -6.44
CA LEU A 196 4.13 24.01 -5.81
C LEU A 196 3.07 24.49 -6.83
N SER A 197 3.50 24.88 -8.03
CA SER A 197 2.56 25.27 -9.08
C SER A 197 1.79 24.11 -9.69
N SER A 198 2.37 22.89 -9.67
CA SER A 198 1.76 21.68 -10.20
C SER A 198 0.77 21.03 -9.22
N SER A 199 0.91 21.31 -7.93
CA SER A 199 0.00 20.78 -6.90
C SER A 199 -1.30 21.59 -6.83
N PRO A 200 -2.48 20.97 -6.89
CA PRO A 200 -3.77 21.66 -6.75
C PRO A 200 -3.91 22.42 -5.43
N ILE A 201 -3.27 21.95 -4.36
CA ILE A 201 -3.32 22.55 -3.03
C ILE A 201 -2.04 23.34 -2.70
N LYS A 202 -1.14 23.54 -3.69
CA LYS A 202 0.14 24.25 -3.53
C LYS A 202 1.01 23.65 -2.41
N GLU A 203 1.12 22.36 -2.37
CA GLU A 203 1.92 21.63 -1.40
C GLU A 203 2.88 20.67 -2.11
N VAL A 204 4.09 20.56 -1.59
CA VAL A 204 5.08 19.58 -2.03
C VAL A 204 5.68 18.86 -0.84
N LEU A 205 5.90 17.56 -0.97
CA LEU A 205 6.75 16.78 -0.10
C LEU A 205 8.19 16.87 -0.62
N ILE A 206 9.12 17.22 0.27
CA ILE A 206 10.55 17.27 -0.01
C ILE A 206 11.25 16.30 0.92
N GLU A 207 11.99 15.35 0.36
CA GLU A 207 12.66 14.31 1.11
C GLU A 207 14.10 14.09 0.64
N GLU A 208 14.97 13.57 1.52
CA GLU A 208 16.27 13.06 1.11
C GLU A 208 16.12 12.00 0.01
N SER A 209 17.03 11.98 -0.93
CA SER A 209 17.01 10.98 -2.00
C SER A 209 17.57 9.66 -1.48
N LEU A 210 16.86 8.58 -1.78
CA LEU A 210 17.27 7.22 -1.48
C LEU A 210 17.88 6.51 -2.70
N ILE A 211 18.18 7.24 -3.77
CA ILE A 211 18.79 6.66 -4.98
C ILE A 211 20.09 5.95 -4.59
N GLY A 212 20.23 4.71 -5.05
CA GLY A 212 21.39 3.88 -4.77
C GLY A 212 21.35 3.12 -3.44
N TRP A 213 20.31 3.34 -2.60
CA TRP A 213 20.12 2.51 -1.43
C TRP A 213 19.60 1.13 -1.82
N LYS A 214 19.86 0.12 -1.00
CA LYS A 214 19.27 -1.21 -1.15
C LYS A 214 17.81 -1.17 -0.75
N GLU A 215 16.97 -1.93 -1.46
CA GLU A 215 15.55 -2.05 -1.19
C GLU A 215 15.18 -3.45 -0.72
N PHE A 216 14.44 -3.52 0.37
CA PHE A 216 13.93 -4.75 0.95
C PHE A 216 12.46 -4.63 1.29
N GLU A 217 11.78 -5.77 1.24
CA GLU A 217 10.37 -5.85 1.61
C GLU A 217 10.15 -7.02 2.56
N LEU A 218 9.21 -6.88 3.48
CA LEU A 218 8.71 -7.98 4.30
C LEU A 218 7.22 -8.15 4.07
N GLU A 219 6.81 -9.37 3.74
CA GLU A 219 5.41 -9.77 3.77
C GLU A 219 5.04 -10.19 5.18
N VAL A 220 4.05 -9.54 5.74
CA VAL A 220 3.70 -9.68 7.16
C VAL A 220 2.22 -9.92 7.31
N ILE A 221 1.83 -10.90 8.13
CA ILE A 221 0.45 -11.15 8.49
C ILE A 221 0.27 -10.90 9.98
N ARG A 222 -0.79 -10.19 10.34
CA ARG A 222 -1.21 -9.97 11.73
C ARG A 222 -2.68 -10.31 11.91
N ASP A 223 -3.02 -10.92 13.05
CA ASP A 223 -4.41 -11.21 13.43
C ASP A 223 -4.88 -10.35 14.61
N LYS A 224 -6.17 -10.43 14.94
CA LYS A 224 -6.78 -9.72 16.08
C LYS A 224 -6.23 -10.12 17.45
N ALA A 225 -5.65 -11.30 17.57
CA ALA A 225 -5.00 -11.77 18.78
C ALA A 225 -3.54 -11.31 18.90
N ASP A 226 -3.10 -10.42 17.99
CA ASP A 226 -1.74 -9.90 17.90
C ASP A 226 -0.67 -10.97 17.57
N ASN A 227 -1.08 -12.08 16.97
CA ASN A 227 -0.12 -12.99 16.37
C ASN A 227 0.41 -12.39 15.08
N VAL A 228 1.74 -12.31 14.94
CA VAL A 228 2.41 -11.72 13.79
C VAL A 228 3.37 -12.74 13.18
N ILE A 229 3.24 -12.94 11.87
CA ILE A 229 4.10 -13.81 11.08
C ILE A 229 4.76 -12.99 10.00
N ILE A 230 6.10 -13.08 9.89
CA ILE A 230 6.83 -12.65 8.70
C ILE A 230 6.81 -13.84 7.74
N VAL A 231 6.06 -13.67 6.65
CA VAL A 231 5.86 -14.73 5.65
C VAL A 231 7.13 -14.96 4.85
N CYS A 232 7.69 -13.87 4.32
CA CYS A 232 8.97 -13.89 3.62
C CYS A 232 9.68 -12.53 3.71
N SER A 233 10.98 -12.56 3.45
CA SER A 233 11.79 -11.38 3.17
C SER A 233 12.13 -11.34 1.69
N ILE A 234 12.12 -10.16 1.12
CA ILE A 234 12.27 -9.93 -0.31
C ILE A 234 13.37 -8.88 -0.49
N GLU A 235 14.19 -9.07 -1.51
CA GLU A 235 15.19 -8.11 -1.93
C GLU A 235 15.00 -7.74 -3.39
N ASN A 236 14.95 -6.45 -3.67
CA ASN A 236 15.05 -5.92 -5.00
C ASN A 236 16.54 -5.76 -5.34
N ILE A 237 17.02 -6.49 -6.33
CA ILE A 237 18.45 -6.52 -6.69
C ILE A 237 18.91 -5.18 -7.28
N ASP A 238 18.03 -4.52 -8.02
CA ASP A 238 18.30 -3.17 -8.51
C ASP A 238 18.18 -2.16 -7.37
N PRO A 239 19.09 -1.17 -7.29
CA PRO A 239 19.05 -0.17 -6.23
C PRO A 239 17.84 0.74 -6.36
N MET A 240 17.47 1.38 -5.26
CA MET A 240 16.44 2.42 -5.21
C MET A 240 16.63 3.44 -6.34
N GLY A 241 15.54 3.74 -7.03
CA GLY A 241 15.48 4.56 -8.26
C GLY A 241 15.01 3.77 -9.47
N VAL A 242 15.16 2.46 -9.48
CA VAL A 242 14.47 1.54 -10.40
C VAL A 242 13.12 1.19 -9.75
N HIS A 243 12.05 1.21 -10.55
CA HIS A 243 10.73 0.83 -10.04
C HIS A 243 10.71 -0.65 -9.64
N THR A 244 10.13 -0.99 -8.49
CA THR A 244 10.07 -2.37 -7.98
C THR A 244 9.45 -3.35 -9.00
N GLY A 245 8.49 -2.88 -9.81
CA GLY A 245 7.89 -3.65 -10.90
C GLY A 245 8.84 -4.02 -12.03
N ASP A 246 9.93 -3.27 -12.19
CA ASP A 246 10.94 -3.45 -13.23
C ASP A 246 12.24 -4.07 -12.70
N SER A 247 12.35 -4.27 -11.38
CA SER A 247 13.51 -4.84 -10.70
C SER A 247 13.46 -6.37 -10.66
N VAL A 248 14.63 -6.99 -10.65
CA VAL A 248 14.76 -8.41 -10.30
C VAL A 248 14.54 -8.58 -8.82
N THR A 249 13.55 -9.37 -8.47
CA THR A 249 13.13 -9.61 -7.09
C THR A 249 13.49 -11.03 -6.67
N VAL A 250 14.12 -11.18 -5.50
CA VAL A 250 14.47 -12.48 -4.92
C VAL A 250 13.87 -12.66 -3.52
N ALA A 251 13.38 -13.85 -3.25
CA ALA A 251 12.88 -14.26 -1.95
C ALA A 251 13.44 -15.64 -1.59
N PRO A 252 14.00 -15.85 -0.39
CA PRO A 252 14.24 -14.82 0.63
C PRO A 252 15.33 -13.83 0.24
N ALA A 253 15.38 -12.67 0.92
CA ALA A 253 16.46 -11.69 0.78
C ALA A 253 17.83 -12.36 1.03
N ILE A 254 18.80 -12.09 0.15
CA ILE A 254 20.10 -12.80 0.16
C ILE A 254 21.26 -11.96 0.72
N THR A 255 21.12 -10.63 0.75
CA THR A 255 22.21 -9.74 1.22
C THR A 255 21.94 -9.10 2.59
N LEU A 256 20.80 -9.40 3.23
CA LEU A 256 20.50 -8.95 4.59
C LEU A 256 21.37 -9.66 5.61
N SER A 257 22.02 -8.90 6.49
CA SER A 257 22.56 -9.45 7.72
C SER A 257 21.42 -9.81 8.70
N ASP A 258 21.69 -10.74 9.62
CA ASP A 258 20.71 -11.08 10.66
C ASP A 258 20.30 -9.86 11.49
N LYS A 259 21.22 -8.96 11.79
CA LYS A 259 20.93 -7.74 12.54
C LYS A 259 19.95 -6.82 11.81
N GLU A 260 20.13 -6.62 10.51
CA GLU A 260 19.21 -5.82 9.68
C GLU A 260 17.85 -6.51 9.57
N TYR A 261 17.83 -7.81 9.34
CA TYR A 261 16.59 -8.58 9.28
C TYR A 261 15.80 -8.50 10.58
N GLN A 262 16.44 -8.66 11.74
CA GLN A 262 15.76 -8.55 13.03
C GLN A 262 15.24 -7.13 13.29
N LEU A 263 15.97 -6.09 12.87
CA LEU A 263 15.50 -4.71 12.94
C LEU A 263 14.23 -4.51 12.11
N MET A 264 14.27 -4.89 10.84
CA MET A 264 13.11 -4.77 9.92
C MET A 264 11.91 -5.58 10.41
N ARG A 265 12.15 -6.78 10.92
CA ARG A 265 11.12 -7.62 11.54
C ARG A 265 10.45 -6.95 12.73
N ASN A 266 11.24 -6.34 13.63
CA ASN A 266 10.71 -5.64 14.80
C ASN A 266 9.94 -4.39 14.39
N TRP A 267 10.46 -3.63 13.42
CA TRP A 267 9.81 -2.43 12.89
C TRP A 267 8.51 -2.79 12.16
N SER A 268 8.49 -3.85 11.37
CA SER A 268 7.26 -4.31 10.72
C SER A 268 6.16 -4.61 11.72
N LYS A 269 6.47 -5.37 12.79
CA LYS A 269 5.50 -5.67 13.85
C LYS A 269 4.97 -4.41 14.53
N LEU A 270 5.87 -3.47 14.83
CA LEU A 270 5.50 -2.21 15.46
C LEU A 270 4.68 -1.34 14.51
N CYS A 271 5.06 -1.27 13.23
CA CYS A 271 4.33 -0.56 12.18
C CYS A 271 2.89 -1.07 12.05
N LEU A 272 2.68 -2.38 11.87
CA LEU A 272 1.34 -2.94 11.73
C LEU A 272 0.46 -2.67 12.96
N ARG A 273 1.04 -2.72 14.17
CA ARG A 273 0.33 -2.38 15.41
C ARG A 273 -0.07 -0.91 15.46
N THR A 274 0.83 -0.02 15.10
CA THR A 274 0.62 1.44 15.15
C THR A 274 -0.38 1.90 14.11
N ILE A 275 -0.29 1.37 12.90
CA ILE A 275 -1.26 1.64 11.82
C ILE A 275 -2.63 1.03 12.13
N GLY A 276 -2.66 -0.13 12.79
CA GLY A 276 -3.90 -0.78 13.18
C GLY A 276 -4.35 -1.90 12.24
N VAL A 277 -3.44 -2.46 11.44
CA VAL A 277 -3.75 -3.68 10.65
C VAL A 277 -3.90 -4.86 11.61
N GLU A 278 -5.10 -5.44 11.69
CA GLU A 278 -5.44 -6.47 12.67
C GLU A 278 -6.03 -7.76 12.06
N THR A 279 -6.25 -7.82 10.76
CA THR A 279 -6.85 -9.00 10.11
C THR A 279 -6.36 -9.17 8.68
N GLY A 280 -5.05 -9.06 8.43
CA GLY A 280 -4.62 -9.19 7.04
C GLY A 280 -3.12 -9.21 6.85
N GLY A 281 -2.75 -9.37 5.59
CA GLY A 281 -1.40 -9.25 5.09
C GLY A 281 -1.05 -7.79 4.77
N SER A 282 0.21 -7.47 4.92
CA SER A 282 0.77 -6.16 4.57
C SER A 282 2.17 -6.34 4.00
N ASN A 283 2.48 -5.53 3.03
CA ASN A 283 3.83 -5.39 2.49
C ASN A 283 4.49 -4.19 3.16
N VAL A 284 5.63 -4.39 3.80
CA VAL A 284 6.40 -3.35 4.48
C VAL A 284 7.71 -3.16 3.76
N GLN A 285 7.97 -1.95 3.26
CA GLN A 285 9.14 -1.63 2.43
C GLN A 285 10.19 -0.86 3.22
N PHE A 286 11.44 -1.24 3.04
CA PHE A 286 12.60 -0.69 3.73
C PHE A 286 13.69 -0.27 2.74
N ALA A 287 14.43 0.77 3.09
CA ALA A 287 15.67 1.11 2.43
C ALA A 287 16.85 1.03 3.39
N VAL A 288 17.98 0.51 2.90
CA VAL A 288 19.24 0.44 3.65
C VAL A 288 20.33 1.17 2.89
N ASN A 289 20.92 2.16 3.53
CA ASN A 289 22.07 2.86 2.97
C ASN A 289 23.28 1.92 2.95
N PRO A 290 23.85 1.62 1.76
CA PRO A 290 24.94 0.65 1.64
C PRO A 290 26.24 1.08 2.32
N ASP A 291 26.46 2.40 2.48
CA ASP A 291 27.70 2.94 3.05
C ASP A 291 27.65 3.04 4.58
N THR A 292 26.46 3.39 5.13
CA THR A 292 26.32 3.69 6.57
C THR A 292 25.55 2.61 7.33
N GLY A 293 24.85 1.72 6.63
CA GLY A 293 23.95 0.74 7.24
C GLY A 293 22.67 1.35 7.84
N ARG A 294 22.38 2.65 7.60
CA ARG A 294 21.15 3.27 8.07
C ARG A 294 19.97 2.62 7.38
N CYS A 295 19.06 2.05 8.17
CA CYS A 295 17.81 1.48 7.72
C CYS A 295 16.67 2.46 7.98
N ILE A 296 15.73 2.58 7.02
CA ILE A 296 14.51 3.36 7.17
C ILE A 296 13.33 2.54 6.64
N ILE A 297 12.14 2.84 7.15
CA ILE A 297 10.88 2.38 6.54
C ILE A 297 10.46 3.39 5.48
N ILE A 298 10.05 2.87 4.30
CA ILE A 298 9.60 3.70 3.18
C ILE A 298 8.08 3.87 3.25
N GLU A 299 7.38 2.74 3.26
CA GLU A 299 5.91 2.69 3.28
C GLU A 299 5.44 1.31 3.77
N MET A 300 4.17 1.25 4.11
CA MET A 300 3.47 0.00 4.38
C MET A 300 2.17 -0.01 3.58
N ASN A 301 2.01 -1.03 2.77
CA ASN A 301 0.81 -1.24 1.99
C ASN A 301 -0.11 -2.22 2.74
N PRO A 302 -1.32 -1.82 3.20
CA PRO A 302 -2.23 -2.67 3.96
C PRO A 302 -3.00 -3.62 3.02
N ARG A 303 -2.29 -4.28 2.15
CA ARG A 303 -2.77 -5.19 1.11
C ARG A 303 -1.70 -6.20 0.75
N VAL A 304 -2.10 -7.24 0.04
CA VAL A 304 -1.15 -8.18 -0.55
C VAL A 304 -0.27 -7.50 -1.60
N SER A 305 0.91 -8.03 -1.79
CA SER A 305 1.83 -7.62 -2.86
C SER A 305 2.04 -8.75 -3.88
N ARG A 306 2.79 -8.45 -4.93
CA ARG A 306 3.19 -9.43 -5.94
C ARG A 306 4.02 -10.59 -5.37
N SER A 307 4.53 -10.43 -4.19
CA SER A 307 5.39 -11.41 -3.51
C SER A 307 4.63 -12.29 -2.52
N SER A 308 3.31 -12.08 -2.40
CA SER A 308 2.44 -12.82 -1.47
C SER A 308 2.04 -14.19 -2.02
#